data_36ab49117a2c7e926f8614dd0ceee52f
#
_entry.id   36ab49117a2c7e926f8614dd0ceee52f
#
_cell.length_a   1.000
_cell.length_b   1.000
_cell.length_c   1.000
_cell.angle_alpha   90.00
_cell.angle_beta   90.00
_cell.angle_gamma   90.00
#
_symmetry.space_group_name_H-M   'P 1'
#
loop_
_entity.id
_entity.type
_entity.pdbx_description
1 polymer ?
#
loop_
_entity_poly.entity_id
_entity_poly.type
_entity_poly.pdbx_seq_one_letter_code
_entity_poly.pdbx_strand_id
1 'polypeptide(L)'
;MKKQFLLTAVLLFVCTAIFAQGDFRLSEQMFSRINQNPSAVGNNDKIQIFTATRLQYVGMGLEQAPTSALLNAHYYNESLKSGFGLSFTYDELGLQNQTINAKVCYAYNLDIFENGLLSLGLSAGVINKTFDPQRHIWENPLDPNIPEGKYTQTDFDLDFGFEFSYKYIMAGFSITHLPNITKELTTVAAPSQLNAYVRGNVYLPEKFNLIPAVAYSNVGALNKVPETAKLDKWSQEHLLDFSVTAMYDGKYYLGVGYRLNNMVSIMAGFEWQWLRLGYCYDISLGKLANLTSSTHEIMLSFIIPTTKPIIW
;
A
#
# COMPACT_ATOMS: atom_id res chain seq x y z
N MET A 1 9.76 29.39 27.57
CA MET A 1 9.07 29.77 26.33
C MET A 1 9.42 28.84 25.13
N LYS A 2 10.67 28.62 24.73
CA LYS A 2 11.04 27.77 23.57
C LYS A 2 10.60 26.29 23.71
N LYS A 3 10.69 25.69 24.90
CA LYS A 3 10.26 24.29 25.15
C LYS A 3 8.73 24.14 25.10
N GLN A 4 7.99 25.13 25.59
CA GLN A 4 6.51 25.11 25.53
C GLN A 4 6.02 25.31 24.10
N PHE A 5 6.69 26.15 23.32
CA PHE A 5 6.39 26.36 21.89
C PHE A 5 6.64 25.08 21.07
N LEU A 6 7.74 24.37 21.37
CA LEU A 6 8.04 23.07 20.72
C LEU A 6 7.02 21.99 21.10
N LEU A 7 6.61 21.94 22.37
CA LEU A 7 5.59 21.00 22.85
C LEU A 7 4.23 21.30 22.24
N THR A 8 3.86 22.57 22.11
CA THR A 8 2.59 23.00 21.48
C THR A 8 2.62 22.75 19.97
N ALA A 9 3.75 22.93 19.30
CA ALA A 9 3.91 22.61 17.88
C ALA A 9 3.83 21.10 17.62
N VAL A 10 4.41 20.27 18.49
CA VAL A 10 4.29 18.81 18.44
C VAL A 10 2.87 18.35 18.75
N LEU A 11 2.18 18.97 19.72
CA LEU A 11 0.78 18.68 20.03
C LEU A 11 -0.19 19.11 18.92
N LEU A 12 0.07 20.22 18.22
CA LEU A 12 -0.72 20.65 17.08
C LEU A 12 -0.54 19.73 15.84
N PHE A 13 0.60 19.04 15.73
CA PHE A 13 0.85 18.07 14.65
C PHE A 13 0.14 16.71 14.86
N VAL A 14 -0.29 16.41 16.09
CA VAL A 14 -0.90 15.13 16.49
C VAL A 14 -2.44 15.09 16.29
N CYS A 15 -3.09 16.20 15.96
CA CYS A 15 -4.55 16.31 15.99
C CYS A 15 -5.26 16.36 14.64
N THR A 16 -4.77 15.71 13.58
CA THR A 16 -5.50 15.67 12.31
C THR A 16 -5.50 14.27 11.68
N ALA A 17 -6.16 13.31 12.30
CA ALA A 17 -6.50 12.06 11.63
C ALA A 17 -7.97 12.12 11.24
N ILE A 18 -8.27 12.45 9.98
CA ILE A 18 -9.56 12.25 9.34
C ILE A 18 -9.31 11.46 8.07
N PHE A 19 -9.97 10.32 7.99
CA PHE A 19 -9.73 9.25 7.05
C PHE A 19 -10.22 9.58 5.65
N ALA A 20 -9.32 9.93 4.73
CA ALA A 20 -9.54 9.69 3.31
C ALA A 20 -9.17 8.23 3.05
N GLN A 21 -10.09 7.44 2.52
CA GLN A 21 -9.86 6.04 2.21
C GLN A 21 -8.92 5.93 1.00
N GLY A 22 -7.64 5.73 1.27
CA GLY A 22 -6.64 5.42 0.25
C GLY A 22 -6.68 3.95 -0.18
N ASP A 23 -5.80 3.62 -1.12
CA ASP A 23 -5.61 2.25 -1.56
C ASP A 23 -5.12 1.34 -0.45
N PHE A 24 -5.45 0.06 -0.59
CA PHE A 24 -4.95 -0.99 0.27
C PHE A 24 -3.42 -0.97 0.37
N ARG A 25 -2.91 -0.90 1.59
CA ARG A 25 -1.47 -0.89 1.90
C ARG A 25 -1.08 -2.08 2.75
N LEU A 26 -0.12 -2.83 2.24
CA LEU A 26 0.52 -3.90 2.98
C LEU A 26 1.48 -3.34 4.02
N SER A 27 1.62 -4.01 5.15
CA SER A 27 2.71 -3.79 6.10
C SER A 27 4.03 -4.39 5.56
N GLU A 28 3.93 -5.47 4.78
CA GLU A 28 5.05 -6.13 4.09
C GLU A 28 5.27 -5.62 2.65
N GLN A 29 5.17 -4.30 2.42
CA GLN A 29 5.32 -3.65 1.10
C GLN A 29 6.64 -3.98 0.39
N MET A 30 7.66 -4.39 1.12
CA MET A 30 8.96 -4.72 0.56
C MET A 30 8.92 -5.88 -0.44
N PHE A 31 7.93 -6.75 -0.36
CA PHE A 31 7.83 -7.95 -1.21
C PHE A 31 7.00 -7.75 -2.47
N SER A 32 6.08 -6.80 -2.48
CA SER A 32 5.34 -6.42 -3.69
C SER A 32 4.89 -4.96 -3.62
N ARG A 33 5.26 -4.19 -4.64
CA ARG A 33 4.99 -2.75 -4.73
C ARG A 33 4.16 -2.38 -5.95
N ILE A 34 3.79 -3.36 -6.77
CA ILE A 34 3.18 -3.14 -8.09
C ILE A 34 1.86 -2.39 -7.98
N ASN A 35 1.07 -2.67 -6.95
CA ASN A 35 -0.19 -1.98 -6.69
C ASN A 35 -0.02 -0.49 -6.36
N GLN A 36 1.15 -0.09 -5.88
CA GLN A 36 1.46 1.30 -5.53
C GLN A 36 2.32 1.99 -6.59
N ASN A 37 3.21 1.25 -7.24
CA ASN A 37 4.14 1.79 -8.24
C ASN A 37 4.28 0.84 -9.42
N PRO A 38 3.74 1.17 -10.61
CA PRO A 38 3.84 0.30 -11.77
C PRO A 38 5.27 0.07 -12.26
N SER A 39 6.23 0.94 -11.93
CA SER A 39 7.64 0.75 -12.29
C SER A 39 8.32 -0.40 -11.55
N ALA A 40 7.70 -0.93 -10.50
CA ALA A 40 8.20 -2.09 -9.77
C ALA A 40 7.98 -3.42 -10.52
N VAL A 41 7.27 -3.39 -11.65
CA VAL A 41 7.03 -4.57 -12.49
C VAL A 41 8.32 -5.02 -13.17
N GLY A 42 8.69 -6.29 -12.98
CA GLY A 42 9.89 -6.85 -13.58
C GLY A 42 11.20 -6.37 -12.98
N ASN A 43 11.20 -5.70 -11.84
CA ASN A 43 12.43 -5.21 -11.18
C ASN A 43 13.26 -6.30 -10.49
N ASN A 44 12.81 -7.51 -10.54
CA ASN A 44 13.56 -8.69 -10.10
C ASN A 44 13.51 -9.72 -11.22
N ASP A 45 14.59 -10.49 -11.41
CA ASP A 45 14.76 -11.52 -12.45
C ASP A 45 13.89 -12.73 -12.29
N LYS A 46 12.72 -12.56 -11.77
CA LYS A 46 11.88 -13.65 -11.36
C LYS A 46 10.50 -13.48 -11.98
N ILE A 47 9.91 -14.58 -12.35
CA ILE A 47 8.45 -14.62 -12.47
C ILE A 47 7.93 -14.67 -11.06
N GLN A 48 7.15 -13.71 -10.65
CA GLN A 48 6.56 -13.69 -9.32
C GLN A 48 5.04 -13.62 -9.40
N ILE A 49 4.40 -14.49 -8.63
CA ILE A 49 2.98 -14.39 -8.31
C ILE A 49 2.91 -14.14 -6.81
N PHE A 50 2.34 -13.04 -6.41
CA PHE A 50 2.25 -12.58 -5.03
C PHE A 50 0.78 -12.41 -4.66
N THR A 51 0.37 -12.94 -3.53
CA THR A 51 -0.94 -12.68 -2.94
C THR A 51 -0.80 -12.34 -1.47
N ALA A 52 -1.62 -11.42 -1.00
CA ALA A 52 -1.71 -11.08 0.41
C ALA A 52 -3.17 -10.85 0.79
N THR A 53 -3.51 -11.24 2.01
CA THR A 53 -4.81 -10.97 2.62
C THR A 53 -4.59 -10.28 3.95
N ARG A 54 -5.34 -9.22 4.19
CA ARG A 54 -5.30 -8.43 5.43
C ARG A 54 -6.68 -8.44 6.08
N LEU A 55 -6.73 -8.89 7.32
CA LEU A 55 -7.90 -8.88 8.18
C LEU A 55 -7.69 -7.83 9.25
N GLN A 56 -8.44 -6.74 9.18
CA GLN A 56 -8.25 -5.61 10.09
C GLN A 56 -9.19 -5.73 11.29
N TYR A 57 -8.68 -5.32 12.47
CA TYR A 57 -9.46 -5.18 13.68
C TYR A 57 -10.20 -6.46 14.13
N VAL A 58 -9.55 -7.60 14.00
CA VAL A 58 -10.08 -8.90 14.41
C VAL A 58 -10.34 -8.88 15.93
N GLY A 59 -11.51 -9.34 16.36
CA GLY A 59 -11.88 -9.43 17.79
C GLY A 59 -12.63 -8.23 18.36
N MET A 60 -12.95 -7.20 17.56
CA MET A 60 -13.77 -6.06 18.01
C MET A 60 -15.26 -6.37 18.17
N GLY A 61 -15.70 -7.58 17.91
CA GLY A 61 -17.12 -7.91 17.85
C GLY A 61 -17.86 -7.28 16.66
N LEU A 62 -17.14 -6.72 15.72
CA LEU A 62 -17.70 -6.26 14.45
C LEU A 62 -18.07 -7.50 13.63
N GLU A 63 -19.33 -7.59 13.23
CA GLU A 63 -19.83 -8.71 12.40
C GLU A 63 -19.08 -8.81 11.06
N GLN A 64 -18.46 -7.71 10.63
CA GLN A 64 -17.56 -7.69 9.45
C GLN A 64 -16.34 -6.83 9.72
N ALA A 65 -15.24 -7.47 10.04
CA ALA A 65 -13.93 -6.84 10.07
C ALA A 65 -13.50 -6.42 8.63
N PRO A 66 -12.93 -5.22 8.43
CA PRO A 66 -12.43 -4.84 7.13
C PRO A 66 -11.47 -5.88 6.58
N THR A 67 -11.67 -6.27 5.33
CA THR A 67 -10.88 -7.31 4.67
C THR A 67 -10.34 -6.80 3.36
N SER A 68 -9.05 -6.98 3.14
CA SER A 68 -8.40 -6.61 1.89
C SER A 68 -7.65 -7.82 1.32
N ALA A 69 -7.65 -7.94 0.01
CA ALA A 69 -6.89 -8.96 -0.71
C ALA A 69 -6.18 -8.35 -1.92
N LEU A 70 -4.98 -8.83 -2.18
CA LEU A 70 -4.12 -8.40 -3.28
C LEU A 70 -3.61 -9.62 -4.03
N LEU A 71 -3.63 -9.55 -5.35
CA LEU A 71 -2.97 -10.50 -6.24
C LEU A 71 -2.16 -9.72 -7.27
N ASN A 72 -0.85 -9.90 -7.25
CA ASN A 72 0.09 -9.36 -8.22
C ASN A 72 0.78 -10.50 -8.95
N ALA A 73 0.93 -10.38 -10.26
CA ALA A 73 1.75 -11.29 -11.04
C ALA A 73 2.61 -10.48 -12.00
N HIS A 74 3.90 -10.81 -12.13
CA HIS A 74 4.77 -10.13 -13.06
C HIS A 74 5.93 -11.00 -13.53
N TYR A 75 6.48 -10.61 -14.66
CA TYR A 75 7.72 -11.15 -15.19
C TYR A 75 8.54 -10.07 -15.91
N TYR A 76 9.82 -10.32 -16.07
CA TYR A 76 10.74 -9.49 -16.82
C TYR A 76 11.13 -10.16 -18.13
N ASN A 77 11.07 -9.40 -19.24
CA ASN A 77 11.58 -9.82 -20.55
C ASN A 77 12.91 -9.11 -20.83
N GLU A 78 14.01 -9.88 -20.82
CA GLU A 78 15.36 -9.34 -21.01
C GLU A 78 15.56 -8.71 -22.39
N SER A 79 15.05 -9.34 -23.47
CA SER A 79 15.21 -8.86 -24.84
C SER A 79 14.54 -7.52 -25.07
N LEU A 80 13.43 -7.25 -24.38
CA LEU A 80 12.68 -6.01 -24.47
C LEU A 80 13.09 -5.00 -23.38
N LYS A 81 13.96 -5.39 -22.44
CA LYS A 81 14.28 -4.63 -21.23
C LYS A 81 13.01 -4.15 -20.48
N SER A 82 11.99 -4.98 -20.46
CA SER A 82 10.66 -4.59 -20.03
C SER A 82 10.04 -5.58 -19.07
N GLY A 83 9.38 -5.04 -18.06
CA GLY A 83 8.52 -5.77 -17.15
C GLY A 83 7.07 -5.71 -17.60
N PHE A 84 6.36 -6.83 -17.41
CA PHE A 84 4.92 -6.97 -17.65
C PHE A 84 4.26 -7.55 -16.42
N GLY A 85 3.11 -7.03 -16.04
CA GLY A 85 2.44 -7.50 -14.85
C GLY A 85 0.95 -7.24 -14.83
N LEU A 86 0.32 -7.87 -13.85
CA LEU A 86 -1.09 -7.72 -13.52
C LEU A 86 -1.19 -7.40 -12.02
N SER A 87 -2.10 -6.52 -11.65
CA SER A 87 -2.44 -6.22 -10.27
C SER A 87 -3.95 -6.28 -10.11
N PHE A 88 -4.40 -7.01 -9.12
CA PHE A 88 -5.80 -7.09 -8.72
C PHE A 88 -5.89 -6.84 -7.22
N THR A 89 -6.76 -5.89 -6.84
CA THR A 89 -7.00 -5.55 -5.44
C THR A 89 -8.49 -5.63 -5.16
N TYR A 90 -8.83 -6.25 -4.04
CA TYR A 90 -10.15 -6.22 -3.43
C TYR A 90 -10.00 -5.61 -2.05
N ASP A 91 -10.80 -4.62 -1.73
CA ASP A 91 -10.79 -3.95 -0.45
C ASP A 91 -12.23 -3.71 0.03
N GLU A 92 -12.55 -4.22 1.21
CA GLU A 92 -13.83 -4.05 1.88
C GLU A 92 -13.61 -3.37 3.22
N LEU A 93 -13.94 -2.09 3.28
CA LEU A 93 -13.81 -1.26 4.47
C LEU A 93 -15.16 -1.18 5.19
N GLY A 94 -15.36 -2.06 6.16
CA GLY A 94 -16.65 -2.23 6.83
C GLY A 94 -17.71 -2.77 5.87
N LEU A 95 -18.96 -2.78 6.32
CA LEU A 95 -20.09 -3.36 5.59
C LEU A 95 -20.45 -2.61 4.29
N GLN A 96 -20.08 -1.34 4.20
CA GLN A 96 -20.66 -0.43 3.22
C GLN A 96 -19.78 -0.18 2.01
N ASN A 97 -18.46 -0.17 2.18
CA ASN A 97 -17.53 0.27 1.16
C ASN A 97 -16.76 -0.91 0.58
N GLN A 98 -16.92 -1.12 -0.70
CA GLN A 98 -16.18 -2.13 -1.45
C GLN A 98 -15.43 -1.47 -2.62
N THR A 99 -14.17 -1.80 -2.79
CA THR A 99 -13.35 -1.35 -3.91
C THR A 99 -12.74 -2.56 -4.61
N ILE A 100 -12.89 -2.65 -5.92
CA ILE A 100 -12.23 -3.63 -6.77
C ILE A 100 -11.40 -2.87 -7.79
N ASN A 101 -10.12 -3.18 -7.89
CA ASN A 101 -9.22 -2.57 -8.87
C ASN A 101 -8.47 -3.68 -9.63
N ALA A 102 -8.45 -3.58 -10.95
CA ALA A 102 -7.77 -4.52 -11.85
C ALA A 102 -6.97 -3.74 -12.88
N LYS A 103 -5.65 -3.97 -12.94
CA LYS A 103 -4.70 -3.23 -13.78
C LYS A 103 -3.77 -4.17 -14.54
N VAL A 104 -3.43 -3.78 -15.75
CA VAL A 104 -2.27 -4.28 -16.48
C VAL A 104 -1.14 -3.28 -16.29
N CYS A 105 0.07 -3.77 -16.04
CA CYS A 105 1.22 -2.95 -15.71
C CYS A 105 2.37 -3.23 -16.67
N TYR A 106 3.05 -2.19 -17.07
CA TYR A 106 4.23 -2.22 -17.92
C TYR A 106 5.33 -1.34 -17.35
N ALA A 107 6.57 -1.81 -17.38
CA ALA A 107 7.72 -1.00 -17.02
C ALA A 107 8.86 -1.20 -18.01
N TYR A 108 9.51 -0.11 -18.38
CA TYR A 108 10.72 -0.12 -19.20
C TYR A 108 11.94 0.16 -18.32
N ASN A 109 12.94 -0.72 -18.41
CA ASN A 109 14.13 -0.68 -17.56
C ASN A 109 15.33 -0.14 -18.35
N LEU A 110 15.89 0.94 -17.84
CA LEU A 110 17.05 1.64 -18.40
C LEU A 110 18.27 1.39 -17.52
N ASP A 111 19.31 0.79 -18.10
CA ASP A 111 20.63 0.74 -17.51
C ASP A 111 21.28 2.12 -17.67
N ILE A 112 21.36 2.93 -16.61
CA ILE A 112 21.90 4.30 -16.69
C ILE A 112 23.43 4.29 -16.55
N PHE A 113 23.93 3.45 -15.66
CA PHE A 113 25.36 3.26 -15.41
C PHE A 113 25.60 1.89 -14.76
N GLU A 114 26.84 1.50 -14.56
CA GLU A 114 27.18 0.21 -13.95
C GLU A 114 26.49 0.05 -12.60
N ASN A 115 25.65 -0.97 -12.46
CA ASN A 115 24.80 -1.25 -11.28
C ASN A 115 23.72 -0.19 -10.99
N GLY A 116 23.37 0.64 -11.97
CA GLY A 116 22.31 1.64 -11.86
C GLY A 116 21.15 1.35 -12.81
N LEU A 117 19.96 1.11 -12.27
CA LEU A 117 18.74 0.82 -13.02
C LEU A 117 17.68 1.90 -12.76
N LEU A 118 17.14 2.47 -13.84
CA LEU A 118 15.94 3.31 -13.78
C LEU A 118 14.79 2.58 -14.48
N SER A 119 13.73 2.35 -13.76
CA SER A 119 12.50 1.77 -14.28
C SER A 119 11.42 2.84 -14.41
N LEU A 120 10.80 2.93 -15.58
CA LEU A 120 9.68 3.82 -15.87
C LEU A 120 8.45 2.96 -16.09
N GLY A 121 7.41 3.15 -15.27
CA GLY A 121 6.23 2.31 -15.26
C GLY A 121 4.95 3.05 -15.58
N LEU A 122 4.06 2.34 -16.25
CA LEU A 122 2.67 2.73 -16.51
C LEU A 122 1.76 1.57 -16.14
N SER A 123 0.59 1.87 -15.62
CA SER A 123 -0.49 0.89 -15.53
C SER A 123 -1.79 1.48 -16.06
N ALA A 124 -2.63 0.60 -16.59
CA ALA A 124 -3.97 0.95 -17.06
C ALA A 124 -4.95 -0.12 -16.61
N GLY A 125 -6.16 0.28 -16.23
CA GLY A 125 -7.15 -0.64 -15.72
C GLY A 125 -8.48 0.00 -15.42
N VAL A 126 -9.22 -0.67 -14.55
CA VAL A 126 -10.54 -0.23 -14.11
C VAL A 126 -10.62 -0.32 -12.59
N ILE A 127 -11.24 0.68 -11.99
CA ILE A 127 -11.57 0.71 -10.57
C ILE A 127 -13.08 0.81 -10.41
N ASN A 128 -13.64 -0.10 -9.62
CA ASN A 128 -15.05 -0.11 -9.25
C ASN A 128 -15.17 0.14 -7.76
N LYS A 129 -15.89 1.18 -7.39
CA LYS A 129 -16.21 1.48 -5.98
C LYS A 129 -17.70 1.40 -5.78
N THR A 130 -18.08 0.72 -4.72
CA THR A 130 -19.46 0.54 -4.30
C THR A 130 -19.63 1.01 -2.87
N PHE A 131 -20.66 1.80 -2.65
CA PHE A 131 -21.14 2.19 -1.32
C PHE A 131 -22.58 1.70 -1.18
N ASP A 132 -22.83 0.82 -0.20
CA ASP A 132 -24.13 0.21 0.07
C ASP A 132 -24.54 0.46 1.53
N PRO A 133 -25.24 1.57 1.82
CA PRO A 133 -25.63 1.92 3.18
C PRO A 133 -26.61 0.91 3.82
N GLN A 134 -27.30 0.10 3.00
CA GLN A 134 -28.26 -0.89 3.54
C GLN A 134 -27.55 -2.08 4.21
N ARG A 135 -26.25 -2.29 3.90
CA ARG A 135 -25.44 -3.32 4.57
C ARG A 135 -24.98 -2.90 5.99
N HIS A 136 -25.19 -1.65 6.36
CA HIS A 136 -24.82 -1.16 7.70
C HIS A 136 -25.93 -1.47 8.71
N ILE A 137 -25.54 -1.84 9.92
CA ILE A 137 -26.45 -2.05 11.04
C ILE A 137 -26.67 -0.69 11.73
N TRP A 138 -27.76 -0.03 11.39
CA TRP A 138 -28.13 1.27 11.95
C TRP A 138 -28.75 1.09 13.34
N GLU A 139 -28.39 1.95 14.31
CA GLU A 139 -29.05 2.00 15.61
C GLU A 139 -30.55 2.30 15.48
N ASN A 140 -30.93 3.15 14.56
CA ASN A 140 -32.31 3.43 14.18
C ASN A 140 -32.54 3.19 12.70
N PRO A 141 -33.01 2.02 12.28
CA PRO A 141 -33.26 1.70 10.87
C PRO A 141 -34.34 2.56 10.19
N LEU A 142 -35.13 3.32 10.97
CA LEU A 142 -36.19 4.18 10.48
C LEU A 142 -35.77 5.67 10.38
N ASP A 143 -34.47 5.98 10.56
CA ASP A 143 -33.98 7.35 10.41
C ASP A 143 -34.10 7.79 8.95
N PRO A 144 -34.86 8.86 8.66
CA PRO A 144 -35.05 9.35 7.29
C PRO A 144 -33.77 9.93 6.64
N ASN A 145 -32.72 10.12 7.42
CA ASN A 145 -31.42 10.60 6.90
C ASN A 145 -30.51 9.44 6.41
N ILE A 146 -30.92 8.18 6.61
CA ILE A 146 -30.17 7.05 6.06
C ILE A 146 -30.23 7.10 4.54
N PRO A 147 -29.07 7.14 3.82
CA PRO A 147 -29.09 7.15 2.38
C PRO A 147 -29.77 5.88 1.83
N GLU A 148 -30.73 6.06 0.94
CA GLU A 148 -31.37 4.94 0.27
C GLU A 148 -30.60 4.55 -0.99
N GLY A 149 -30.51 3.24 -1.23
CA GLY A 149 -29.95 2.66 -2.46
C GLY A 149 -28.45 2.41 -2.41
N LYS A 150 -28.01 1.63 -3.37
CA LYS A 150 -26.62 1.25 -3.60
C LYS A 150 -26.00 2.19 -4.64
N TYR A 151 -24.88 2.78 -4.30
CA TYR A 151 -24.10 3.65 -5.20
C TYR A 151 -22.91 2.87 -5.73
N THR A 152 -22.78 2.78 -7.04
CA THR A 152 -21.64 2.12 -7.68
C THR A 152 -21.08 3.00 -8.78
N GLN A 153 -19.77 3.17 -8.78
CA GLN A 153 -19.05 3.91 -9.80
C GLN A 153 -17.91 3.06 -10.34
N THR A 154 -17.81 2.99 -11.66
CA THR A 154 -16.69 2.34 -12.36
C THR A 154 -15.96 3.38 -13.18
N ASP A 155 -14.68 3.52 -12.93
CA ASP A 155 -13.81 4.48 -13.60
C ASP A 155 -12.66 3.76 -14.31
N PHE A 156 -12.18 4.36 -15.40
CA PHE A 156 -10.90 4.03 -15.98
C PHE A 156 -9.79 4.49 -15.05
N ASP A 157 -8.76 3.68 -14.89
CA ASP A 157 -7.65 3.93 -13.99
C ASP A 157 -6.32 3.93 -14.72
N LEU A 158 -5.47 4.89 -14.38
CA LEU A 158 -4.12 5.04 -14.92
C LEU A 158 -3.17 5.41 -13.78
N ASP A 159 -2.00 4.77 -13.76
CA ASP A 159 -0.91 5.13 -12.87
C ASP A 159 0.36 5.38 -13.66
N PHE A 160 1.20 6.21 -13.11
CA PHE A 160 2.56 6.45 -13.58
C PHE A 160 3.53 6.34 -12.41
N GLY A 161 4.73 5.81 -12.67
CA GLY A 161 5.77 5.78 -11.66
C GLY A 161 7.15 5.58 -12.22
N PHE A 162 8.13 5.85 -11.37
CA PHE A 162 9.52 5.52 -11.62
C PHE A 162 10.15 4.91 -10.38
N GLU A 163 11.13 4.04 -10.58
CA GLU A 163 11.94 3.44 -9.52
C GLU A 163 13.40 3.47 -9.96
N PHE A 164 14.25 3.96 -9.10
CA PHE A 164 15.69 3.99 -9.29
C PHE A 164 16.34 3.05 -8.29
N SER A 165 17.19 2.16 -8.77
CA SER A 165 17.97 1.23 -7.97
C SER A 165 19.46 1.40 -8.25
N TYR A 166 20.26 1.49 -7.20
CA TYR A 166 21.71 1.56 -7.31
C TYR A 166 22.37 0.82 -6.14
N LYS A 167 23.14 -0.22 -6.46
CA LYS A 167 23.87 -1.05 -5.49
C LYS A 167 22.97 -1.48 -4.31
N TYR A 168 22.96 -0.68 -3.25
CA TYR A 168 22.33 -0.99 -1.97
C TYR A 168 21.11 -0.12 -1.66
N ILE A 169 20.74 0.75 -2.57
CA ILE A 169 19.65 1.71 -2.37
C ILE A 169 18.66 1.61 -3.52
N MET A 170 17.39 1.63 -3.17
CA MET A 170 16.28 1.75 -4.10
C MET A 170 15.39 2.90 -3.65
N ALA A 171 14.93 3.72 -4.59
CA ALA A 171 13.98 4.79 -4.35
C ALA A 171 12.92 4.79 -5.45
N GLY A 172 11.67 4.97 -5.09
CA GLY A 172 10.57 5.00 -6.05
C GLY A 172 9.60 6.14 -5.76
N PHE A 173 8.94 6.56 -6.82
CA PHE A 173 7.85 7.53 -6.77
C PHE A 173 6.77 7.15 -7.77
N SER A 174 5.52 7.35 -7.41
CA SER A 174 4.39 7.10 -8.28
C SER A 174 3.20 8.01 -7.99
N ILE A 175 2.36 8.15 -9.00
CA ILE A 175 1.04 8.77 -8.91
C ILE A 175 0.05 7.71 -9.38
N THR A 176 -0.94 7.39 -8.53
CA THR A 176 -2.02 6.47 -8.87
C THR A 176 -3.33 7.25 -9.05
N HIS A 177 -4.26 6.65 -9.80
CA HIS A 177 -5.58 7.22 -10.12
C HIS A 177 -5.50 8.58 -10.84
N LEU A 178 -4.60 8.70 -11.80
CA LEU A 178 -4.38 9.92 -12.60
C LEU A 178 -5.67 10.53 -13.19
N PRO A 179 -6.61 9.76 -13.76
CA PRO A 179 -7.84 10.34 -14.33
C PRO A 179 -8.72 11.04 -13.29
N ASN A 180 -8.51 10.75 -12.00
CA ASN A 180 -9.31 11.31 -10.92
C ASN A 180 -8.76 12.61 -10.33
N ILE A 181 -7.58 13.07 -10.76
CA ILE A 181 -6.96 14.31 -10.27
C ILE A 181 -7.88 15.52 -10.38
N THR A 182 -8.66 15.61 -11.47
CA THR A 182 -9.58 16.73 -11.69
C THR A 182 -10.96 16.55 -11.09
N LYS A 183 -11.27 15.36 -10.59
CA LYS A 183 -12.57 15.05 -10.00
C LYS A 183 -12.63 15.52 -8.55
N GLU A 184 -13.84 15.88 -8.11
CA GLU A 184 -14.10 16.12 -6.71
C GLU A 184 -14.10 14.80 -5.93
N LEU A 185 -13.61 14.85 -4.70
CA LEU A 185 -13.68 13.70 -3.78
C LEU A 185 -15.14 13.48 -3.38
N THR A 186 -15.65 12.31 -3.74
CA THR A 186 -16.97 11.81 -3.33
C THR A 186 -16.80 10.47 -2.62
N THR A 187 -17.86 9.97 -2.00
CA THR A 187 -17.84 8.68 -1.29
C THR A 187 -17.42 7.50 -2.19
N VAL A 188 -17.72 7.58 -3.49
CA VAL A 188 -17.42 6.52 -4.48
C VAL A 188 -16.31 6.91 -5.46
N ALA A 189 -15.70 8.09 -5.34
CA ALA A 189 -14.54 8.44 -6.15
C ALA A 189 -13.28 7.82 -5.56
N ALA A 190 -12.41 7.27 -6.40
CA ALA A 190 -11.08 6.87 -5.99
C ALA A 190 -10.19 8.11 -5.89
N PRO A 191 -9.62 8.44 -4.72
CA PRO A 191 -8.74 9.59 -4.60
C PRO A 191 -7.41 9.35 -5.34
N SER A 192 -6.85 10.40 -5.95
CA SER A 192 -5.49 10.33 -6.47
C SER A 192 -4.51 10.14 -5.32
N GLN A 193 -3.46 9.37 -5.53
CA GLN A 193 -2.50 9.08 -4.48
C GLN A 193 -1.07 9.30 -4.99
N LEU A 194 -0.27 10.00 -4.18
CA LEU A 194 1.18 10.12 -4.36
C LEU A 194 1.87 9.12 -3.45
N ASN A 195 2.77 8.31 -4.00
CA ASN A 195 3.59 7.38 -3.23
C ASN A 195 5.06 7.66 -3.46
N ALA A 196 5.85 7.61 -2.40
CA ALA A 196 7.30 7.71 -2.45
C ALA A 196 7.90 6.74 -1.44
N TYR A 197 8.99 6.08 -1.78
CA TYR A 197 9.68 5.21 -0.86
C TYR A 197 11.18 5.16 -1.12
N VAL A 198 11.89 4.84 -0.06
CA VAL A 198 13.33 4.54 -0.11
C VAL A 198 13.57 3.27 0.70
N ARG A 199 14.39 2.39 0.15
CA ARG A 199 14.80 1.14 0.77
C ARG A 199 16.31 0.96 0.64
N GLY A 200 16.94 0.48 1.70
CA GLY A 200 18.34 0.09 1.71
C GLY A 200 18.52 -1.42 1.83
N ASN A 201 19.68 -1.92 1.44
CA ASN A 201 20.17 -3.26 1.71
C ASN A 201 21.54 -3.15 2.37
N VAL A 202 21.67 -3.56 3.62
CA VAL A 202 22.92 -3.54 4.39
C VAL A 202 23.34 -4.97 4.65
N TYR A 203 24.31 -5.45 3.86
CA TYR A 203 24.85 -6.81 4.03
C TYR A 203 25.78 -6.84 5.24
N LEU A 204 25.46 -7.71 6.17
CA LEU A 204 26.25 -7.96 7.37
C LEU A 204 27.00 -9.30 7.26
N PRO A 205 28.02 -9.55 8.08
CA PRO A 205 28.65 -10.85 8.20
C PRO A 205 27.65 -11.96 8.50
N GLU A 206 28.05 -13.23 8.31
CA GLU A 206 27.28 -14.42 8.66
C GLU A 206 25.92 -14.53 7.94
N LYS A 207 25.84 -14.04 6.68
CA LYS A 207 24.65 -14.12 5.80
C LYS A 207 23.45 -13.29 6.27
N PHE A 208 23.63 -12.34 7.15
CA PHE A 208 22.59 -11.40 7.52
C PHE A 208 22.50 -10.25 6.52
N ASN A 209 21.26 -9.83 6.23
CA ASN A 209 20.96 -8.62 5.48
C ASN A 209 19.91 -7.80 6.23
N LEU A 210 20.20 -6.53 6.48
CA LEU A 210 19.24 -5.59 7.05
C LEU A 210 18.65 -4.74 5.94
N ILE A 211 17.34 -4.63 5.94
CA ILE A 211 16.56 -3.91 4.92
C ILE A 211 15.77 -2.80 5.63
N PRO A 212 16.38 -1.63 5.87
CA PRO A 212 15.64 -0.45 6.31
C PRO A 212 14.82 0.11 5.15
N ALA A 213 13.60 0.57 5.45
CA ALA A 213 12.73 1.21 4.47
C ALA A 213 11.91 2.33 5.09
N VAL A 214 11.64 3.34 4.29
CA VAL A 214 10.72 4.43 4.59
C VAL A 214 9.78 4.57 3.40
N ALA A 215 8.48 4.62 3.66
CA ALA A 215 7.48 4.83 2.64
C ALA A 215 6.52 5.95 3.06
N TYR A 216 6.20 6.80 2.10
CA TYR A 216 5.27 7.91 2.25
C TYR A 216 4.16 7.78 1.23
N SER A 217 2.93 8.05 1.65
CA SER A 217 1.80 8.22 0.75
C SER A 217 0.97 9.43 1.14
N ASN A 218 0.45 10.11 0.14
CA ASN A 218 -0.49 11.20 0.31
C ASN A 218 -1.73 10.91 -0.54
N VAL A 219 -2.84 10.67 0.13
CA VAL A 219 -4.12 10.34 -0.50
C VAL A 219 -4.93 11.62 -0.71
N GLY A 220 -5.47 11.80 -1.91
CA GLY A 220 -6.25 12.98 -2.28
C GLY A 220 -5.42 14.24 -2.53
N ALA A 221 -4.08 14.13 -2.60
CA ALA A 221 -3.17 15.28 -2.74
C ALA A 221 -3.48 16.21 -3.92
N LEU A 222 -3.96 15.64 -5.01
CA LEU A 222 -4.20 16.35 -6.26
C LEU A 222 -5.69 16.52 -6.58
N ASN A 223 -6.59 16.03 -5.74
CA ASN A 223 -8.03 16.14 -5.94
C ASN A 223 -8.56 17.51 -5.53
N LYS A 224 -9.65 17.91 -6.16
CA LYS A 224 -10.44 19.04 -5.69
C LYS A 224 -11.24 18.62 -4.45
N VAL A 225 -11.11 19.39 -3.39
CA VAL A 225 -11.90 19.21 -2.18
C VAL A 225 -13.19 20.01 -2.34
N PRO A 226 -14.39 19.40 -2.23
CA PRO A 226 -15.66 20.11 -2.29
C PRO A 226 -15.72 21.24 -1.27
N GLU A 227 -16.35 22.36 -1.60
CA GLU A 227 -16.47 23.49 -0.65
C GLU A 227 -17.24 23.10 0.62
N THR A 228 -18.20 22.21 0.48
CA THR A 228 -18.95 21.62 1.59
C THR A 228 -18.09 20.76 2.51
N ALA A 229 -17.07 20.12 1.97
CA ALA A 229 -16.14 19.28 2.74
C ALA A 229 -15.06 20.09 3.49
N LYS A 230 -14.91 21.39 3.20
CA LYS A 230 -13.99 22.27 3.97
C LYS A 230 -14.36 22.36 5.45
N LEU A 231 -15.64 22.16 5.79
CA LEU A 231 -16.10 22.13 7.17
C LEU A 231 -15.71 20.84 7.91
N ASP A 232 -15.57 19.73 7.22
CA ASP A 232 -15.27 18.41 7.81
C ASP A 232 -13.83 17.94 7.60
N LYS A 233 -12.94 18.79 7.08
CA LYS A 233 -11.53 18.45 6.82
C LYS A 233 -11.36 17.04 6.18
N TRP A 234 -12.08 16.76 5.13
CA TRP A 234 -11.74 15.68 4.19
C TRP A 234 -10.40 16.02 3.55
N SER A 235 -9.40 16.10 4.36
CA SER A 235 -8.09 16.55 3.98
C SER A 235 -7.25 15.33 3.65
N GLN A 236 -6.39 15.53 2.74
CA GLN A 236 -5.26 14.72 2.34
C GLN A 236 -4.74 13.89 3.53
N GLU A 237 -4.78 12.58 3.39
CA GLU A 237 -4.18 11.71 4.38
C GLU A 237 -2.69 11.54 4.09
N HIS A 238 -1.86 11.89 5.06
CA HIS A 238 -0.42 11.69 5.02
C HIS A 238 -0.07 10.44 5.81
N LEU A 239 0.42 9.43 5.12
CA LEU A 239 0.86 8.17 5.72
C LEU A 239 2.37 8.07 5.61
N LEU A 240 3.05 7.84 6.70
CA LEU A 240 4.49 7.64 6.77
C LEU A 240 4.79 6.35 7.53
N ASP A 241 5.46 5.43 6.85
CA ASP A 241 5.82 4.12 7.36
C ASP A 241 7.34 4.00 7.46
N PHE A 242 7.82 3.49 8.57
CA PHE A 242 9.21 3.10 8.79
C PHE A 242 9.25 1.60 9.03
N SER A 243 10.21 0.91 8.45
CA SER A 243 10.41 -0.51 8.74
C SER A 243 11.88 -0.90 8.68
N VAL A 244 12.22 -1.93 9.43
CA VAL A 244 13.52 -2.60 9.34
C VAL A 244 13.25 -4.10 9.35
N THR A 245 13.75 -4.79 8.35
CA THR A 245 13.66 -6.25 8.26
C THR A 245 15.06 -6.84 8.25
N ALA A 246 15.31 -7.80 9.13
CA ALA A 246 16.50 -8.63 9.12
C ALA A 246 16.19 -9.91 8.36
N MET A 247 17.02 -10.23 7.37
CA MET A 247 16.93 -11.46 6.59
C MET A 247 18.18 -12.31 6.83
N TYR A 248 18.01 -13.59 7.09
CA TYR A 248 19.07 -14.56 7.30
C TYR A 248 19.13 -15.58 6.16
N ASP A 249 20.32 -15.74 5.56
CA ASP A 249 20.62 -16.66 4.45
C ASP A 249 19.65 -16.53 3.24
N GLY A 250 18.99 -15.37 3.09
CA GLY A 250 17.96 -15.17 2.09
C GLY A 250 16.68 -15.99 2.29
N LYS A 251 16.57 -16.70 3.43
CA LYS A 251 15.50 -17.68 3.68
C LYS A 251 14.53 -17.27 4.78
N TYR A 252 15.03 -16.73 5.86
CA TYR A 252 14.22 -16.37 7.02
C TYR A 252 14.26 -14.87 7.22
N TYR A 253 13.14 -14.28 7.55
CA TYR A 253 13.11 -12.87 7.90
C TYR A 253 12.28 -12.58 9.14
N LEU A 254 12.70 -11.55 9.83
CA LEU A 254 12.01 -10.94 10.96
C LEU A 254 12.09 -9.41 10.78
N GLY A 255 10.98 -8.74 10.91
CA GLY A 255 10.91 -7.30 10.73
C GLY A 255 10.03 -6.61 11.75
N VAL A 256 10.29 -5.33 11.92
CA VAL A 256 9.44 -4.44 12.69
C VAL A 256 9.14 -3.21 11.86
N GLY A 257 7.93 -2.69 11.99
CA GLY A 257 7.48 -1.48 11.32
C GLY A 257 6.77 -0.54 12.28
N TYR A 258 6.77 0.72 11.93
CA TYR A 258 5.99 1.75 12.63
C TYR A 258 5.32 2.65 11.60
N ARG A 259 4.01 2.71 11.65
CA ARG A 259 3.20 3.65 10.87
C ARG A 259 2.82 4.83 11.74
N LEU A 260 3.05 6.02 11.24
CA LEU A 260 2.89 7.26 12.01
C LEU A 260 1.47 7.44 12.58
N ASN A 261 0.47 6.77 12.00
CA ASN A 261 -0.92 6.75 12.51
C ASN A 261 -1.10 5.79 13.71
N ASN A 262 -0.06 5.63 14.54
CA ASN A 262 -0.07 4.83 15.77
C ASN A 262 -0.28 3.32 15.54
N MET A 263 0.44 2.73 14.62
CA MET A 263 0.44 1.29 14.40
C MET A 263 1.87 0.75 14.40
N VAL A 264 2.10 -0.32 15.15
CA VAL A 264 3.35 -1.08 15.16
C VAL A 264 3.10 -2.42 14.48
N SER A 265 3.98 -2.78 13.56
CA SER A 265 3.95 -4.04 12.81
C SER A 265 5.09 -4.96 13.24
N ILE A 266 4.79 -6.24 13.42
CA ILE A 266 5.79 -7.29 13.61
C ILE A 266 5.61 -8.27 12.46
N MET A 267 6.68 -8.46 11.70
CA MET A 267 6.67 -9.25 10.46
C MET A 267 7.61 -10.43 10.61
N ALA A 268 7.20 -11.60 10.15
CA ALA A 268 8.05 -12.79 10.11
C ALA A 268 7.67 -13.66 8.92
N GLY A 269 8.64 -14.37 8.38
CA GLY A 269 8.36 -15.32 7.32
C GLY A 269 9.61 -16.08 6.86
N PHE A 270 9.39 -16.90 5.85
CA PHE A 270 10.47 -17.68 5.26
C PHE A 270 10.28 -17.87 3.75
N GLU A 271 11.40 -18.07 3.08
CA GLU A 271 11.47 -18.44 1.66
C GLU A 271 12.11 -19.82 1.53
N TRP A 272 11.43 -20.72 0.84
CA TRP A 272 11.93 -22.05 0.55
C TRP A 272 11.77 -22.35 -0.93
N GLN A 273 12.91 -22.44 -1.63
CA GLN A 273 12.98 -22.66 -3.07
C GLN A 273 12.18 -21.58 -3.86
N TRP A 274 10.99 -21.94 -4.33
CA TRP A 274 10.10 -21.11 -5.13
C TRP A 274 8.93 -20.52 -4.33
N LEU A 275 8.84 -20.81 -3.04
CA LEU A 275 7.74 -20.40 -2.17
C LEU A 275 8.24 -19.45 -1.08
N ARG A 276 7.56 -18.32 -0.92
CA ARG A 276 7.73 -17.42 0.23
C ARG A 276 6.41 -17.33 0.98
N LEU A 277 6.47 -17.51 2.29
CA LEU A 277 5.37 -17.29 3.21
C LEU A 277 5.73 -16.15 4.16
N GLY A 278 4.78 -15.28 4.42
CA GLY A 278 4.92 -14.19 5.36
C GLY A 278 3.68 -14.00 6.21
N TYR A 279 3.90 -13.48 7.40
CA TYR A 279 2.86 -13.10 8.33
C TYR A 279 3.25 -11.81 9.02
N CYS A 280 2.30 -10.89 9.06
CA CYS A 280 2.44 -9.64 9.79
C CYS A 280 1.31 -9.51 10.83
N TYR A 281 1.70 -9.08 12.01
CA TYR A 281 0.80 -8.73 13.09
C TYR A 281 0.92 -7.23 13.37
N ASP A 282 -0.18 -6.49 13.14
CA ASP A 282 -0.23 -5.06 13.37
C ASP A 282 -0.96 -4.77 14.68
N ILE A 283 -0.31 -4.01 15.53
CA ILE A 283 -0.81 -3.57 16.84
C ILE A 283 -1.19 -2.10 16.72
N SER A 284 -2.47 -1.78 16.89
CA SER A 284 -2.92 -0.40 16.96
C SER A 284 -2.53 0.23 18.29
N LEU A 285 -2.00 1.44 18.26
CA LEU A 285 -1.64 2.23 19.42
C LEU A 285 -2.63 3.39 19.60
N GLY A 286 -2.64 4.01 20.77
CA GLY A 286 -3.48 5.18 21.04
C GLY A 286 -4.94 4.83 21.36
N LYS A 287 -5.88 5.72 20.98
CA LYS A 287 -7.30 5.57 21.35
C LYS A 287 -7.96 4.34 20.72
N LEU A 288 -7.51 3.95 19.54
CA LEU A 288 -8.01 2.75 18.86
C LEU A 288 -7.57 1.45 19.55
N ALA A 289 -6.46 1.43 20.25
CA ALA A 289 -5.98 0.25 20.98
C ALA A 289 -6.97 -0.30 21.99
N ASN A 290 -7.84 0.56 22.55
CA ASN A 290 -8.87 0.15 23.49
C ASN A 290 -10.11 -0.46 22.81
N LEU A 291 -10.26 -0.25 21.50
CA LEU A 291 -11.41 -0.67 20.71
C LEU A 291 -11.06 -1.81 19.74
N THR A 292 -9.77 -1.91 19.34
CA THR A 292 -9.31 -2.86 18.33
C THR A 292 -8.24 -3.77 18.91
N SER A 293 -8.37 -5.07 18.71
CA SER A 293 -7.39 -6.01 19.23
C SER A 293 -6.19 -6.15 18.29
N SER A 294 -6.38 -6.36 16.99
CA SER A 294 -5.28 -6.68 16.09
C SER A 294 -5.67 -6.64 14.62
N THR A 295 -4.66 -6.46 13.77
CA THR A 295 -4.76 -6.67 12.33
C THR A 295 -3.77 -7.77 11.93
N HIS A 296 -4.22 -8.69 11.11
CA HIS A 296 -3.42 -9.81 10.63
C HIS A 296 -3.24 -9.70 9.12
N GLU A 297 -2.02 -9.90 8.65
CA GLU A 297 -1.70 -9.95 7.24
C GLU A 297 -0.98 -11.27 6.93
N ILE A 298 -1.47 -11.99 5.95
CA ILE A 298 -0.88 -13.24 5.47
C ILE A 298 -0.45 -13.03 4.04
N MET A 299 0.78 -13.37 3.73
CA MET A 299 1.39 -13.23 2.43
C MET A 299 1.85 -14.58 1.89
N LEU A 300 1.61 -14.81 0.61
CA LEU A 300 2.11 -15.95 -0.13
C LEU A 300 2.71 -15.47 -1.45
N SER A 301 3.91 -15.90 -1.78
CA SER A 301 4.55 -15.59 -3.05
C SER A 301 5.17 -16.83 -3.69
N PHE A 302 4.87 -17.03 -4.97
CA PHE A 302 5.52 -18.01 -5.83
C PHE A 302 6.58 -17.29 -6.65
N ILE A 303 7.83 -17.74 -6.55
CA ILE A 303 8.99 -17.07 -7.10
C ILE A 303 9.75 -18.06 -7.97
N ILE A 304 9.70 -17.89 -9.28
CA ILE A 304 10.45 -18.74 -10.24
C ILE A 304 11.64 -17.93 -10.73
N PRO A 305 12.88 -18.29 -10.34
CA PRO A 305 14.06 -17.58 -10.79
C PRO A 305 14.23 -17.75 -12.30
N THR A 306 14.57 -16.68 -12.99
CA THR A 306 15.00 -16.68 -14.38
C THR A 306 16.53 -16.71 -14.49
N THR A 307 17.07 -16.86 -15.69
CA THR A 307 18.47 -17.28 -15.91
C THR A 307 19.56 -16.25 -15.57
N LYS A 308 19.19 -15.02 -15.20
CA LYS A 308 20.16 -13.99 -14.80
C LYS A 308 19.65 -13.11 -13.66
N PRO A 309 20.41 -12.92 -12.59
CA PRO A 309 20.07 -12.05 -11.50
C PRO A 309 20.21 -10.57 -11.89
N ILE A 310 19.14 -9.80 -11.84
CA ILE A 310 19.18 -8.35 -11.68
C ILE A 310 19.32 -8.01 -10.19
N ILE A 311 19.85 -6.90 -9.89
CA ILE A 311 20.53 -6.50 -8.66
C ILE A 311 19.68 -6.46 -7.37
N TRP A 312 18.43 -6.97 -7.35
CA TRP A 312 17.60 -6.81 -6.11
C TRP A 312 16.73 -8.00 -5.78
#